data_e376e9ec7b8fd4b253e50ef5a364d19e
#
_entry.id   e376e9ec7b8fd4b253e50ef5a364d19e
#
_cell.length_a   1.000
_cell.length_b   1.000
_cell.length_c   1.000
_cell.angle_alpha   90.00
_cell.angle_beta   90.00
_cell.angle_gamma   90.00
#
_symmetry.space_group_name_H-M   'P 1'
#
loop_
_entity.id
_entity.type
_entity.pdbx_description
1 polymer ?
#
loop_
_entity_poly.entity_id
_entity_poly.type
_entity_poly.pdbx_seq_one_letter_code
_entity_poly.pdbx_strand_id
1 'polypeptide(L)'
;MNPAVWGGLCALGLGGADFVARYTSRAFGPANALLGMLLVGAVVLTSWVWIAAPPLSWTASGLWLLAVNGVATTVMTLLLYKGLARGPVSIVAPIVASHPVLVVALAVALGSRPSALQWAAMAATLVGVLVVAACARQFEAPGVVSRRDLRVTVWIAAASALAYAVLVSAGQAAVPIYGELQTLWLGRLVSLGSIALLFMGRRERPTLPWRWWPVVLGQGLLDAAGYLFLFAGSYGPDPEIAAVAGSTFGAVTTLLARFVLREAIGGVQWGGILLVFAGVAVLAAYT
;
A
#
# COMPACT_ATOMS: atom_id res chain seq x y z
N MET A 1 9.52 11.19 -20.16
CA MET A 1 9.16 9.75 -20.23
C MET A 1 7.64 9.65 -20.27
N ASN A 2 7.10 8.59 -20.89
CA ASN A 2 5.65 8.33 -20.95
C ASN A 2 5.09 8.14 -19.51
N PRO A 3 3.95 8.75 -19.12
CA PRO A 3 3.30 8.57 -17.82
C PRO A 3 3.07 7.11 -17.43
N ALA A 4 2.71 6.25 -18.39
CA ALA A 4 2.55 4.82 -18.16
C ALA A 4 3.84 4.13 -17.69
N VAL A 5 5.00 4.60 -18.14
CA VAL A 5 6.31 4.06 -17.71
C VAL A 5 6.57 4.43 -16.24
N TRP A 6 6.28 5.67 -15.85
CA TRP A 6 6.41 6.11 -14.46
C TRP A 6 5.50 5.31 -13.53
N GLY A 7 4.22 5.14 -13.92
CA GLY A 7 3.28 4.32 -13.17
C GLY A 7 3.70 2.85 -13.11
N GLY A 8 4.20 2.28 -14.20
CA GLY A 8 4.74 0.92 -14.23
C GLY A 8 5.95 0.74 -13.29
N LEU A 9 6.87 1.70 -13.26
CA LEU A 9 8.01 1.71 -12.32
C LEU A 9 7.53 1.86 -10.87
N CYS A 10 6.51 2.70 -10.63
CA CYS A 10 5.85 2.79 -9.33
C CYS A 10 5.29 1.43 -8.89
N ALA A 11 4.53 0.76 -9.76
CA ALA A 11 3.94 -0.54 -9.46
C ALA A 11 5.01 -1.61 -9.17
N LEU A 12 6.11 -1.62 -9.93
CA LEU A 12 7.24 -2.51 -9.68
C LEU A 12 7.92 -2.21 -8.34
N GLY A 13 8.13 -0.94 -8.03
CA GLY A 13 8.72 -0.51 -6.75
C GLY A 13 7.88 -0.91 -5.56
N LEU A 14 6.63 -0.45 -5.51
CA LEU A 14 5.73 -0.74 -4.39
C LEU A 14 5.39 -2.23 -4.30
N GLY A 15 5.07 -2.88 -5.42
CA GLY A 15 4.76 -4.31 -5.44
C GLY A 15 5.95 -5.18 -5.04
N GLY A 16 7.16 -4.79 -5.46
CA GLY A 16 8.39 -5.44 -5.02
C GLY A 16 8.67 -5.25 -3.53
N ALA A 17 8.48 -4.02 -3.01
CA ALA A 17 8.62 -3.72 -1.58
C ALA A 17 7.66 -4.56 -0.73
N ASP A 18 6.39 -4.65 -1.12
CA ASP A 18 5.38 -5.45 -0.44
C ASP A 18 5.71 -6.95 -0.48
N PHE A 19 6.24 -7.42 -1.61
CA PHE A 19 6.69 -8.80 -1.73
C PHE A 19 7.85 -9.11 -0.77
N VAL A 20 8.85 -8.21 -0.70
CA VAL A 20 9.99 -8.33 0.22
C VAL A 20 9.52 -8.24 1.68
N ALA A 21 8.50 -7.42 1.96
CA ALA A 21 7.92 -7.26 3.29
C ALA A 21 7.43 -8.57 3.92
N ARG A 22 7.00 -9.55 3.09
CA ARG A 22 6.67 -10.90 3.58
C ARG A 22 7.86 -11.57 4.27
N TYR A 23 9.04 -11.47 3.67
CA TYR A 23 10.25 -12.10 4.23
C TYR A 23 10.72 -11.39 5.48
N THR A 24 10.83 -10.08 5.45
CA THR A 24 11.28 -9.28 6.60
C THR A 24 10.30 -9.39 7.76
N SER A 25 8.99 -9.34 7.51
CA SER A 25 7.95 -9.47 8.53
C SER A 25 7.92 -10.85 9.18
N ARG A 26 8.25 -11.91 8.45
CA ARG A 26 8.35 -13.26 8.99
C ARG A 26 9.65 -13.48 9.77
N ALA A 27 10.72 -12.83 9.35
CA ALA A 27 12.04 -13.02 9.94
C ALA A 27 12.20 -12.35 11.31
N PHE A 28 11.71 -11.12 11.46
CA PHE A 28 11.91 -10.33 12.69
C PHE A 28 10.70 -9.50 13.11
N GLY A 29 9.55 -9.83 12.55
CA GLY A 29 8.25 -9.27 12.94
C GLY A 29 7.82 -8.04 12.14
N PRO A 30 6.47 -7.86 11.95
CA PRO A 30 5.90 -6.79 11.12
C PRO A 30 6.29 -5.38 11.57
N ALA A 31 6.33 -5.11 12.88
CA ALA A 31 6.65 -3.78 13.41
C ALA A 31 8.12 -3.40 13.14
N ASN A 32 9.04 -4.34 13.31
CA ASN A 32 10.45 -4.12 13.03
C ASN A 32 10.71 -3.96 11.52
N ALA A 33 10.05 -4.77 10.68
CA ALA A 33 10.12 -4.65 9.22
C ALA A 33 9.62 -3.29 8.74
N LEU A 34 8.49 -2.81 9.29
CA LEU A 34 7.97 -1.49 9.03
C LEU A 34 8.95 -0.39 9.46
N LEU A 35 9.50 -0.47 10.69
CA LEU A 35 10.46 0.51 11.16
C LEU A 35 11.69 0.59 10.24
N GLY A 36 12.24 -0.56 9.83
CA GLY A 36 13.39 -0.61 8.93
C GLY A 36 13.10 0.04 7.57
N MET A 37 11.96 -0.30 6.96
CA MET A 37 11.52 0.31 5.70
C MET A 37 11.32 1.82 5.83
N LEU A 38 10.65 2.28 6.91
CA LEU A 38 10.42 3.71 7.15
C LEU A 38 11.71 4.49 7.37
N LEU A 39 12.70 3.92 8.08
CA LEU A 39 14.02 4.54 8.27
C LEU A 39 14.72 4.76 6.92
N VAL A 40 14.78 3.74 6.09
CA VAL A 40 15.39 3.87 4.75
C VAL A 40 14.63 4.88 3.90
N GLY A 41 13.30 4.77 3.85
CA GLY A 41 12.46 5.70 3.09
C GLY A 41 12.57 7.15 3.60
N ALA A 42 12.66 7.36 4.92
CA ALA A 42 12.85 8.70 5.50
C ALA A 42 14.21 9.30 5.10
N VAL A 43 15.28 8.50 5.13
CA VAL A 43 16.61 8.95 4.68
C VAL A 43 16.58 9.33 3.20
N VAL A 44 16.02 8.47 2.34
CA VAL A 44 15.94 8.73 0.89
C VAL A 44 15.12 10.00 0.60
N LEU A 45 13.92 10.11 1.17
CA LEU A 45 13.06 11.27 0.92
C LEU A 45 13.64 12.56 1.51
N THR A 46 14.26 12.51 2.68
CA THR A 46 14.94 13.68 3.27
C THR A 46 16.10 14.11 2.38
N SER A 47 16.94 13.17 1.93
CA SER A 47 18.03 13.48 1.01
C SER A 47 17.49 14.09 -0.30
N TRP A 48 16.38 13.56 -0.83
CA TRP A 48 15.75 14.09 -2.03
C TRP A 48 15.23 15.53 -1.83
N VAL A 49 14.55 15.80 -0.71
CA VAL A 49 14.08 17.16 -0.37
C VAL A 49 15.24 18.14 -0.27
N TRP A 50 16.36 17.72 0.33
CA TRP A 50 17.56 18.57 0.43
C TRP A 50 18.21 18.85 -0.93
N ILE A 51 18.27 17.86 -1.83
CA ILE A 51 18.88 18.00 -3.16
C ILE A 51 17.97 18.79 -4.10
N ALA A 52 16.68 18.49 -4.13
CA ALA A 52 15.71 19.12 -5.00
C ALA A 52 15.32 20.52 -4.52
N ALA A 53 15.55 20.84 -3.24
CA ALA A 53 15.23 22.12 -2.59
C ALA A 53 13.87 22.72 -3.01
N PRO A 54 12.76 21.93 -2.96
CA PRO A 54 11.46 22.42 -3.36
C PRO A 54 10.99 23.54 -2.43
N PRO A 55 10.12 24.44 -2.89
CA PRO A 55 9.49 25.40 -2.01
C PRO A 55 8.63 24.66 -0.98
N LEU A 56 8.94 24.82 0.31
CA LEU A 56 8.20 24.19 1.41
C LEU A 56 7.18 25.15 2.00
N SER A 57 5.95 24.70 2.21
CA SER A 57 4.89 25.44 2.86
C SER A 57 4.82 25.08 4.35
N TRP A 58 5.00 26.07 5.24
CA TRP A 58 4.97 25.87 6.69
C TRP A 58 3.72 26.52 7.29
N THR A 59 2.55 26.12 6.83
CA THR A 59 1.28 26.58 7.38
C THR A 59 0.75 25.65 8.45
N ALA A 60 0.13 26.23 9.49
CA ALA A 60 -0.52 25.43 10.54
C ALA A 60 -1.85 24.80 10.08
N SER A 61 -2.49 25.40 9.04
CA SER A 61 -3.70 24.83 8.47
C SER A 61 -3.41 23.49 7.82
N GLY A 62 -4.13 22.45 8.21
CA GLY A 62 -3.97 21.13 7.62
C GLY A 62 -2.89 20.23 8.25
N LEU A 63 -2.17 20.67 9.30
CA LEU A 63 -1.23 19.80 10.01
C LEU A 63 -1.87 18.49 10.50
N TRP A 64 -3.15 18.52 10.86
CA TRP A 64 -3.90 17.35 11.25
C TRP A 64 -4.04 16.33 10.10
N LEU A 65 -4.10 16.80 8.84
CA LEU A 65 -4.13 15.92 7.65
C LEU A 65 -2.82 15.15 7.52
N LEU A 66 -1.68 15.81 7.74
CA LEU A 66 -0.37 15.15 7.75
C LEU A 66 -0.25 14.15 8.89
N ALA A 67 -0.78 14.51 10.08
CA ALA A 67 -0.82 13.60 11.22
C ALA A 67 -1.68 12.35 10.90
N VAL A 68 -2.90 12.56 10.39
CA VAL A 68 -3.79 11.46 9.98
C VAL A 68 -3.15 10.61 8.89
N ASN A 69 -2.56 11.24 7.85
CA ASN A 69 -1.87 10.55 6.78
C ASN A 69 -0.73 9.66 7.31
N GLY A 70 0.16 10.19 8.15
CA GLY A 70 1.28 9.44 8.68
C GLY A 70 0.87 8.33 9.66
N VAL A 71 -0.12 8.57 10.53
CA VAL A 71 -0.66 7.53 11.42
C VAL A 71 -1.36 6.44 10.60
N ALA A 72 -2.18 6.82 9.62
CA ALA A 72 -2.85 5.88 8.72
C ALA A 72 -1.84 5.06 7.92
N THR A 73 -0.73 5.65 7.45
CA THR A 73 0.39 4.94 6.83
C THR A 73 0.93 3.86 7.76
N THR A 74 1.18 4.20 9.03
CA THR A 74 1.69 3.23 10.02
C THR A 74 0.71 2.09 10.24
N VAL A 75 -0.57 2.40 10.46
CA VAL A 75 -1.62 1.39 10.71
C VAL A 75 -1.79 0.49 9.49
N MET A 76 -1.93 1.09 8.31
CA MET A 76 -2.10 0.39 7.03
C MET A 76 -0.94 -0.58 6.79
N THR A 77 0.30 -0.07 6.81
CA THR A 77 1.47 -0.88 6.49
C THR A 77 1.72 -1.96 7.56
N LEU A 78 1.48 -1.66 8.84
CA LEU A 78 1.61 -2.65 9.90
C LEU A 78 0.59 -3.78 9.73
N LEU A 79 -0.65 -3.47 9.36
CA LEU A 79 -1.69 -4.47 9.08
C LEU A 79 -1.37 -5.26 7.81
N LEU A 80 -0.92 -4.60 6.74
CA LEU A 80 -0.45 -5.26 5.52
C LEU A 80 0.66 -6.26 5.84
N TYR A 81 1.71 -5.85 6.56
CA TYR A 81 2.83 -6.70 6.92
C TYR A 81 2.42 -7.86 7.84
N LYS A 82 1.48 -7.64 8.75
CA LYS A 82 0.87 -8.72 9.53
C LYS A 82 0.12 -9.71 8.64
N GLY A 83 -0.63 -9.22 7.67
CA GLY A 83 -1.32 -10.05 6.69
C GLY A 83 -0.35 -10.89 5.85
N LEU A 84 0.69 -10.25 5.29
CA LEU A 84 1.73 -10.90 4.48
C LEU A 84 2.56 -11.91 5.29
N ALA A 85 2.78 -11.66 6.57
CA ALA A 85 3.46 -12.61 7.45
C ALA A 85 2.63 -13.87 7.73
N ARG A 86 1.30 -13.74 7.85
CA ARG A 86 0.39 -14.82 8.27
C ARG A 86 -0.15 -15.65 7.11
N GLY A 87 -0.46 -15.02 5.99
CA GLY A 87 -1.26 -15.64 4.94
C GLY A 87 -0.59 -15.70 3.56
N PRO A 88 -1.29 -16.31 2.59
CA PRO A 88 -0.89 -16.24 1.20
C PRO A 88 -0.93 -14.81 0.69
N VAL A 89 0.11 -14.41 -0.03
CA VAL A 89 0.23 -13.08 -0.64
C VAL A 89 -0.86 -12.88 -1.69
N SER A 90 -1.18 -13.93 -2.45
CA SER A 90 -2.23 -13.96 -3.48
C SER A 90 -3.65 -13.69 -2.96
N ILE A 91 -3.85 -13.67 -1.63
CA ILE A 91 -5.11 -13.27 -0.98
C ILE A 91 -4.95 -11.85 -0.42
N VAL A 92 -3.87 -11.58 0.29
CA VAL A 92 -3.68 -10.31 1.01
C VAL A 92 -3.54 -9.15 0.03
N ALA A 93 -2.70 -9.29 -1.01
CA ALA A 93 -2.39 -8.19 -1.93
C ALA A 93 -3.62 -7.68 -2.71
N PRO A 94 -4.48 -8.53 -3.32
CA PRO A 94 -5.68 -8.03 -4.00
C PRO A 94 -6.70 -7.37 -3.06
N ILE A 95 -6.86 -7.89 -1.83
CA ILE A 95 -7.77 -7.30 -0.84
C ILE A 95 -7.29 -5.89 -0.46
N VAL A 96 -6.01 -5.72 -0.17
CA VAL A 96 -5.46 -4.39 0.18
C VAL A 96 -5.49 -3.45 -1.03
N ALA A 97 -5.20 -3.95 -2.24
CA ALA A 97 -5.25 -3.17 -3.47
C ALA A 97 -6.67 -2.68 -3.84
N SER A 98 -7.72 -3.23 -3.22
CA SER A 98 -9.11 -2.77 -3.44
C SER A 98 -9.46 -1.48 -2.70
N HIS A 99 -8.53 -0.86 -1.95
CA HIS A 99 -8.76 0.40 -1.21
C HIS A 99 -9.39 1.54 -2.02
N PRO A 100 -9.22 1.70 -3.37
CA PRO A 100 -9.86 2.78 -4.11
C PRO A 100 -11.40 2.73 -4.04
N VAL A 101 -11.99 1.54 -3.90
CA VAL A 101 -13.44 1.41 -3.64
C VAL A 101 -13.85 2.15 -2.37
N LEU A 102 -13.04 2.03 -1.32
CA LEU A 102 -13.30 2.70 -0.03
C LEU A 102 -13.04 4.21 -0.12
N VAL A 103 -12.07 4.64 -0.93
CA VAL A 103 -11.82 6.07 -1.21
C VAL A 103 -13.05 6.68 -1.89
N VAL A 104 -13.57 6.04 -2.94
CA VAL A 104 -14.78 6.52 -3.62
C VAL A 104 -16.00 6.44 -2.70
N ALA A 105 -16.15 5.39 -1.89
CA ALA A 105 -17.24 5.30 -0.91
C ALA A 105 -17.19 6.45 0.10
N LEU A 106 -16.01 6.84 0.58
CA LEU A 106 -15.82 7.99 1.45
C LEU A 106 -16.19 9.30 0.73
N ALA A 107 -15.76 9.47 -0.53
CA ALA A 107 -16.12 10.63 -1.34
C ALA A 107 -17.63 10.76 -1.54
N VAL A 108 -18.33 9.63 -1.75
CA VAL A 108 -19.81 9.59 -1.82
C VAL A 108 -20.45 10.04 -0.50
N ALA A 109 -19.93 9.56 0.63
CA ALA A 109 -20.41 9.99 1.95
C ALA A 109 -20.22 11.50 2.19
N LEU A 110 -19.21 12.10 1.53
CA LEU A 110 -18.94 13.54 1.55
C LEU A 110 -19.69 14.32 0.46
N GLY A 111 -20.60 13.68 -0.29
CA GLY A 111 -21.49 14.31 -1.26
C GLY A 111 -21.09 14.17 -2.73
N SER A 112 -20.02 13.46 -3.05
CA SER A 112 -19.64 13.16 -4.43
C SER A 112 -20.68 12.24 -5.10
N ARG A 113 -20.85 12.39 -6.42
CA ARG A 113 -21.80 11.60 -7.22
C ARG A 113 -21.06 10.80 -8.29
N PRO A 114 -20.67 9.56 -7.99
CA PRO A 114 -19.98 8.72 -8.95
C PRO A 114 -20.82 8.46 -10.21
N SER A 115 -20.15 8.36 -11.34
CA SER A 115 -20.77 7.95 -12.60
C SER A 115 -21.23 6.48 -12.54
N ALA A 116 -22.09 6.08 -13.48
CA ALA A 116 -22.52 4.68 -13.60
C ALA A 116 -21.33 3.73 -13.80
N LEU A 117 -20.28 4.18 -14.51
CA LEU A 117 -19.06 3.41 -14.73
C LEU A 117 -18.27 3.21 -13.43
N GLN A 118 -18.17 4.25 -12.59
CA GLN A 118 -17.52 4.12 -11.28
C GLN A 118 -18.30 3.15 -10.36
N TRP A 119 -19.63 3.21 -10.35
CA TRP A 119 -20.46 2.24 -9.62
C TRP A 119 -20.25 0.80 -10.11
N ALA A 120 -20.19 0.59 -11.42
CA ALA A 120 -19.91 -0.73 -12.00
C ALA A 120 -18.50 -1.22 -11.62
N ALA A 121 -17.50 -0.33 -11.65
CA ALA A 121 -16.13 -0.64 -11.25
C ALA A 121 -16.01 -0.99 -9.76
N MET A 122 -16.71 -0.26 -8.88
CA MET A 122 -16.80 -0.59 -7.45
C MET A 122 -17.42 -1.97 -7.23
N ALA A 123 -18.54 -2.26 -7.90
CA ALA A 123 -19.20 -3.56 -7.80
C ALA A 123 -18.29 -4.69 -8.30
N ALA A 124 -17.63 -4.52 -9.44
CA ALA A 124 -16.67 -5.50 -9.98
C ALA A 124 -15.52 -5.77 -8.99
N THR A 125 -14.94 -4.70 -8.41
CA THR A 125 -13.86 -4.81 -7.41
C THR A 125 -14.33 -5.58 -6.18
N LEU A 126 -15.50 -5.25 -5.63
CA LEU A 126 -16.06 -5.93 -4.45
C LEU A 126 -16.34 -7.42 -4.73
N VAL A 127 -16.94 -7.74 -5.88
CA VAL A 127 -17.15 -9.13 -6.31
C VAL A 127 -15.80 -9.84 -6.42
N GLY A 128 -14.81 -9.23 -7.04
CA GLY A 128 -13.46 -9.78 -7.14
C GLY A 128 -12.84 -10.06 -5.76
N VAL A 129 -12.95 -9.13 -4.80
CA VAL A 129 -12.47 -9.33 -3.42
C VAL A 129 -13.18 -10.50 -2.74
N LEU A 130 -14.51 -10.60 -2.89
CA LEU A 130 -15.28 -11.70 -2.31
C LEU A 130 -14.87 -13.05 -2.90
N VAL A 131 -14.64 -13.12 -4.23
CA VAL A 131 -14.13 -14.32 -4.90
C VAL A 131 -12.76 -14.71 -4.37
N VAL A 132 -11.81 -13.75 -4.29
CA VAL A 132 -10.45 -14.00 -3.75
C VAL A 132 -10.52 -14.46 -2.29
N ALA A 133 -11.35 -13.83 -1.46
CA ALA A 133 -11.52 -14.22 -0.06
C ALA A 133 -12.18 -15.60 0.09
N ALA A 134 -13.13 -15.95 -0.79
CA ALA A 134 -13.75 -17.27 -0.80
C ALA A 134 -12.75 -18.36 -1.22
N CYS A 135 -11.87 -18.07 -2.17
CA CYS A 135 -10.80 -18.98 -2.60
C CYS A 135 -9.71 -19.19 -1.52
N ALA A 136 -9.71 -18.40 -0.43
CA ALA A 136 -8.81 -18.63 0.70
C ALA A 136 -8.92 -20.07 1.23
N ARG A 137 -10.09 -20.69 1.10
CA ARG A 137 -10.35 -22.09 1.53
C ARG A 137 -9.47 -23.14 0.84
N GLN A 138 -8.98 -22.87 -0.37
CA GLN A 138 -8.07 -23.79 -1.07
C GLN A 138 -6.70 -23.94 -0.39
N PHE A 139 -6.36 -23.01 0.50
CA PHE A 139 -5.13 -23.07 1.33
C PHE A 139 -5.36 -23.76 2.68
N GLU A 140 -6.59 -24.24 2.94
CA GLU A 140 -6.96 -25.01 4.13
C GLU A 140 -6.51 -26.48 3.97
N ALA A 141 -5.20 -26.72 3.84
CA ALA A 141 -4.69 -28.09 3.90
C ALA A 141 -4.43 -28.49 5.35
N PRO A 142 -4.68 -29.78 5.74
CA PRO A 142 -4.34 -30.26 7.07
C PRO A 142 -2.87 -29.97 7.40
N GLY A 143 -2.63 -29.20 8.48
CA GLY A 143 -1.28 -28.88 8.95
C GLY A 143 -0.61 -27.63 8.35
N VAL A 144 -1.26 -26.90 7.42
CA VAL A 144 -0.66 -25.70 6.79
C VAL A 144 -1.21 -24.39 7.36
N VAL A 145 -2.53 -24.15 7.29
CA VAL A 145 -3.18 -22.96 7.83
C VAL A 145 -4.60 -23.29 8.28
N SER A 146 -5.00 -22.84 9.48
CA SER A 146 -6.35 -23.10 9.97
C SER A 146 -7.39 -22.14 9.33
N ARG A 147 -8.67 -22.56 9.30
CA ARG A 147 -9.78 -21.69 8.87
C ARG A 147 -9.86 -20.39 9.64
N ARG A 148 -9.59 -20.47 10.95
CA ARG A 148 -9.59 -19.30 11.82
C ARG A 148 -8.48 -18.33 11.43
N ASP A 149 -7.28 -18.83 11.14
CA ASP A 149 -6.14 -18.01 10.75
C ASP A 149 -6.35 -17.32 9.40
N LEU A 150 -6.94 -18.02 8.43
CA LEU A 150 -7.29 -17.43 7.14
C LEU A 150 -8.34 -16.32 7.26
N ARG A 151 -9.40 -16.55 8.05
CA ARG A 151 -10.40 -15.50 8.32
C ARG A 151 -9.77 -14.27 8.98
N VAL A 152 -8.93 -14.48 10.00
CA VAL A 152 -8.20 -13.40 10.65
C VAL A 152 -7.31 -12.66 9.66
N THR A 153 -6.63 -13.36 8.75
CA THR A 153 -5.79 -12.75 7.70
C THR A 153 -6.62 -11.90 6.73
N VAL A 154 -7.79 -12.38 6.30
CA VAL A 154 -8.70 -11.61 5.44
C VAL A 154 -9.18 -10.33 6.14
N TRP A 155 -9.58 -10.42 7.42
CA TRP A 155 -9.99 -9.25 8.19
C TRP A 155 -8.85 -8.26 8.42
N ILE A 156 -7.62 -8.73 8.65
CA ILE A 156 -6.42 -7.88 8.75
C ILE A 156 -6.19 -7.17 7.40
N ALA A 157 -6.31 -7.87 6.28
CA ALA A 157 -6.16 -7.28 4.95
C ALA A 157 -7.26 -6.24 4.66
N ALA A 158 -8.51 -6.54 5.02
CA ALA A 158 -9.63 -5.59 4.89
C ALA A 158 -9.44 -4.33 5.75
N ALA A 159 -8.99 -4.50 7.00
CA ALA A 159 -8.66 -3.38 7.88
C ALA A 159 -7.48 -2.56 7.34
N SER A 160 -6.49 -3.21 6.71
CA SER A 160 -5.40 -2.53 6.02
C SER A 160 -5.92 -1.71 4.83
N ALA A 161 -6.85 -2.26 4.02
CA ALA A 161 -7.47 -1.53 2.91
C ALA A 161 -8.23 -0.29 3.39
N LEU A 162 -8.96 -0.39 4.52
CA LEU A 162 -9.66 0.74 5.13
C LEU A 162 -8.67 1.83 5.59
N ALA A 163 -7.59 1.44 6.28
CA ALA A 163 -6.54 2.37 6.69
C ALA A 163 -5.86 3.01 5.47
N TYR A 164 -5.72 2.26 4.37
CA TYR A 164 -5.19 2.77 3.11
C TYR A 164 -6.11 3.85 2.50
N ALA A 165 -7.41 3.63 2.52
CA ALA A 165 -8.36 4.64 2.05
C ALA A 165 -8.26 5.95 2.87
N VAL A 166 -8.12 5.85 4.19
CA VAL A 166 -7.89 7.03 5.06
C VAL A 166 -6.57 7.71 4.73
N LEU A 167 -5.49 6.96 4.56
CA LEU A 167 -4.18 7.46 4.14
C LEU A 167 -4.27 8.26 2.84
N VAL A 168 -4.90 7.67 1.81
CA VAL A 168 -5.01 8.30 0.48
C VAL A 168 -5.88 9.56 0.57
N SER A 169 -7.05 9.49 1.20
CA SER A 169 -7.96 10.63 1.33
C SER A 169 -7.33 11.80 2.10
N ALA A 170 -6.64 11.51 3.21
CA ALA A 170 -5.92 12.55 3.97
C ALA A 170 -4.75 13.13 3.17
N GLY A 171 -4.02 12.29 2.43
CA GLY A 171 -2.94 12.72 1.54
C GLY A 171 -3.45 13.64 0.42
N GLN A 172 -4.51 13.24 -0.28
CA GLN A 172 -5.14 14.04 -1.33
C GLN A 172 -5.63 15.40 -0.81
N ALA A 173 -6.18 15.44 0.41
CA ALA A 173 -6.59 16.69 1.04
C ALA A 173 -5.40 17.57 1.48
N ALA A 174 -4.25 16.99 1.78
CA ALA A 174 -3.04 17.71 2.19
C ALA A 174 -2.24 18.26 1.00
N VAL A 175 -2.27 17.59 -0.15
CA VAL A 175 -1.50 17.95 -1.36
C VAL A 175 -1.74 19.39 -1.83
N PRO A 176 -2.97 19.93 -1.90
CA PRO A 176 -3.19 21.34 -2.28
C PRO A 176 -2.54 22.36 -1.33
N ILE A 177 -2.28 21.97 -0.08
CA ILE A 177 -1.72 22.85 0.96
C ILE A 177 -0.18 22.80 0.96
N TYR A 178 0.37 21.59 0.87
CA TYR A 178 1.80 21.31 1.08
C TYR A 178 2.55 20.87 -0.18
N GLY A 179 1.83 20.52 -1.25
CA GLY A 179 2.41 19.83 -2.39
C GLY A 179 2.64 18.35 -2.13
N GLU A 180 2.81 17.58 -3.20
CA GLU A 180 2.91 16.11 -3.13
C GLU A 180 4.16 15.65 -2.37
N LEU A 181 5.34 16.19 -2.75
CA LEU A 181 6.60 15.76 -2.15
C LEU A 181 6.65 16.05 -0.64
N GLN A 182 6.21 17.25 -0.24
CA GLN A 182 6.21 17.63 1.17
C GLN A 182 5.20 16.80 1.97
N THR A 183 4.02 16.54 1.41
CA THR A 183 3.01 15.66 2.02
C THR A 183 3.57 14.26 2.24
N LEU A 184 4.22 13.68 1.22
CA LEU A 184 4.84 12.36 1.31
C LEU A 184 5.96 12.34 2.36
N TRP A 185 6.86 13.34 2.34
CA TRP A 185 7.99 13.42 3.25
C TRP A 185 7.54 13.58 4.71
N LEU A 186 6.67 14.57 4.99
CA LEU A 186 6.17 14.82 6.34
C LEU A 186 5.30 13.66 6.84
N GLY A 187 4.46 13.09 5.98
CA GLY A 187 3.69 11.86 6.29
C GLY A 187 4.61 10.70 6.68
N ARG A 188 5.76 10.55 6.00
CA ARG A 188 6.77 9.53 6.33
C ARG A 188 7.42 9.79 7.69
N LEU A 189 7.74 11.03 8.04
CA LEU A 189 8.30 11.38 9.34
C LEU A 189 7.29 11.15 10.47
N VAL A 190 6.02 11.51 10.27
CA VAL A 190 4.93 11.22 11.23
C VAL A 190 4.75 9.71 11.40
N SER A 191 4.80 8.95 10.30
CA SER A 191 4.73 7.49 10.35
C SER A 191 5.89 6.89 11.15
N LEU A 192 7.11 7.39 10.94
CA LEU A 192 8.29 6.98 11.72
C LEU A 192 8.12 7.31 13.22
N GLY A 193 7.60 8.49 13.55
CA GLY A 193 7.26 8.85 14.93
C GLY A 193 6.19 7.93 15.52
N SER A 194 5.17 7.59 14.74
CA SER A 194 4.06 6.73 15.18
C SER A 194 4.52 5.31 15.51
N ILE A 195 5.40 4.71 14.68
CA ILE A 195 5.96 3.38 14.99
C ILE A 195 6.92 3.42 16.17
N ALA A 196 7.68 4.50 16.34
CA ALA A 196 8.54 4.69 17.50
C ALA A 196 7.70 4.78 18.80
N LEU A 197 6.61 5.56 18.79
CA LEU A 197 5.66 5.62 19.90
C LEU A 197 5.03 4.26 20.21
N LEU A 198 4.74 3.44 19.20
CA LEU A 198 4.23 2.09 19.40
C LEU A 198 5.24 1.22 20.16
N PHE A 199 6.53 1.26 19.80
CA PHE A 199 7.58 0.54 20.52
C PHE A 199 7.75 1.05 21.97
N MET A 200 7.72 2.37 22.16
CA MET A 200 7.78 2.97 23.49
C MET A 200 6.60 2.55 24.38
N GLY A 201 5.37 2.61 23.84
CA GLY A 201 4.16 2.21 24.55
C GLY A 201 4.13 0.74 24.93
N ARG A 202 4.74 -0.13 24.09
CA ARG A 202 4.88 -1.56 24.38
C ARG A 202 6.07 -1.90 25.26
N ARG A 203 6.95 -0.93 25.51
CA ARG A 203 8.24 -1.14 26.20
C ARG A 203 9.09 -2.20 25.49
N GLU A 204 8.93 -2.35 24.18
CA GLU A 204 9.69 -3.27 23.34
C GLU A 204 10.89 -2.53 22.73
N ARG A 205 12.03 -3.20 22.64
CA ARG A 205 13.18 -2.66 21.91
C ARG A 205 13.09 -3.10 20.45
N PRO A 206 13.22 -2.18 19.47
CA PRO A 206 13.26 -2.56 18.08
C PRO A 206 14.47 -3.46 17.80
N THR A 207 14.23 -4.51 17.01
CA THR A 207 15.26 -5.46 16.62
C THR A 207 15.36 -5.50 15.10
N LEU A 208 16.49 -5.02 14.58
CA LEU A 208 16.83 -5.06 13.15
C LEU A 208 18.13 -5.87 13.01
N PRO A 209 18.03 -7.20 12.81
CA PRO A 209 19.20 -8.05 12.73
C PRO A 209 20.12 -7.63 11.59
N TRP A 210 21.42 -7.45 11.84
CA TRP A 210 22.40 -6.95 10.88
C TRP A 210 22.40 -7.70 9.54
N ARG A 211 22.25 -9.00 9.59
CA ARG A 211 22.19 -9.86 8.40
C ARG A 211 21.04 -9.53 7.44
N TRP A 212 19.98 -8.86 7.92
CA TRP A 212 18.81 -8.49 7.13
C TRP A 212 18.87 -7.08 6.55
N TRP A 213 19.88 -6.29 6.93
CA TRP A 213 20.03 -4.92 6.44
C TRP A 213 20.04 -4.80 4.90
N PRO A 214 20.72 -5.67 4.12
CA PRO A 214 20.65 -5.59 2.66
C PRO A 214 19.21 -5.73 2.12
N VAL A 215 18.43 -6.63 2.74
CA VAL A 215 17.02 -6.85 2.35
C VAL A 215 16.14 -5.67 2.77
N VAL A 216 16.35 -5.13 3.98
CA VAL A 216 15.63 -3.94 4.49
C VAL A 216 15.96 -2.70 3.65
N LEU A 217 17.22 -2.52 3.28
CA LEU A 217 17.64 -1.45 2.36
C LEU A 217 16.94 -1.60 1.00
N GLY A 218 16.99 -2.79 0.41
CA GLY A 218 16.29 -3.07 -0.85
C GLY A 218 14.79 -2.80 -0.75
N GLN A 219 14.15 -3.24 0.33
CA GLN A 219 12.72 -3.00 0.59
C GLN A 219 12.41 -1.50 0.69
N GLY A 220 13.17 -0.75 1.49
CA GLY A 220 12.93 0.68 1.68
C GLY A 220 13.27 1.52 0.45
N LEU A 221 14.29 1.12 -0.33
CA LEU A 221 14.61 1.76 -1.61
C LEU A 221 13.51 1.53 -2.65
N LEU A 222 12.99 0.29 -2.75
CA LEU A 222 11.88 -0.03 -3.66
C LEU A 222 10.63 0.77 -3.29
N ASP A 223 10.29 0.85 -2.00
CA ASP A 223 9.16 1.63 -1.51
C ASP A 223 9.34 3.13 -1.81
N ALA A 224 10.47 3.71 -1.44
CA ALA A 224 10.76 5.14 -1.69
C ALA A 224 10.81 5.46 -3.19
N ALA A 225 11.47 4.63 -4.00
CA ALA A 225 11.53 4.79 -5.44
C ALA A 225 10.13 4.67 -6.08
N GLY A 226 9.30 3.74 -5.63
CA GLY A 226 7.92 3.60 -6.08
C GLY A 226 7.13 4.90 -5.92
N TYR A 227 7.18 5.52 -4.75
CA TYR A 227 6.53 6.81 -4.53
C TYR A 227 7.15 7.95 -5.33
N LEU A 228 8.49 8.00 -5.46
CA LEU A 228 9.16 9.02 -6.29
C LEU A 228 8.81 8.87 -7.77
N PHE A 229 8.65 7.65 -8.27
CA PHE A 229 8.19 7.42 -9.65
C PHE A 229 6.74 7.84 -9.84
N LEU A 230 5.86 7.55 -8.88
CA LEU A 230 4.47 8.02 -8.93
C LEU A 230 4.44 9.55 -8.99
N PHE A 231 5.20 10.20 -8.12
CA PHE A 231 5.35 11.64 -8.08
C PHE A 231 5.89 12.22 -9.40
N ALA A 232 6.94 11.61 -9.97
CA ALA A 232 7.46 12.05 -11.27
C ALA A 232 6.42 11.90 -12.40
N GLY A 233 5.54 10.91 -12.31
CA GLY A 233 4.43 10.72 -13.25
C GLY A 233 3.33 11.77 -13.12
N SER A 234 3.14 12.34 -11.93
CA SER A 234 2.10 13.35 -11.66
C SER A 234 2.40 14.70 -12.30
N TYR A 235 3.66 15.00 -12.63
CA TYR A 235 4.05 16.24 -13.31
C TYR A 235 4.01 16.17 -14.85
N GLY A 236 3.72 14.99 -15.41
CA GLY A 236 3.64 14.80 -16.86
C GLY A 236 2.28 15.21 -17.43
N PRO A 237 2.15 15.22 -18.77
CA PRO A 237 0.85 15.19 -19.41
C PRO A 237 0.16 13.88 -19.01
N ASP A 238 -1.14 13.91 -18.77
CA ASP A 238 -1.97 12.74 -18.42
C ASP A 238 -1.53 12.05 -17.11
N PRO A 239 -1.50 12.74 -15.95
CA PRO A 239 -1.07 12.17 -14.66
C PRO A 239 -1.94 10.98 -14.21
N GLU A 240 -3.19 10.92 -14.65
CA GLU A 240 -4.12 9.81 -14.42
C GLU A 240 -3.59 8.48 -14.98
N ILE A 241 -2.86 8.51 -16.09
CA ILE A 241 -2.24 7.30 -16.67
C ILE A 241 -1.18 6.72 -15.72
N ALA A 242 -0.36 7.59 -15.13
CA ALA A 242 0.63 7.17 -14.14
C ALA A 242 -0.04 6.61 -12.87
N ALA A 243 -1.10 7.24 -12.39
CA ALA A 243 -1.86 6.77 -11.23
C ALA A 243 -2.51 5.40 -11.48
N VAL A 244 -3.16 5.21 -12.65
CA VAL A 244 -3.75 3.92 -13.05
C VAL A 244 -2.70 2.83 -13.12
N ALA A 245 -1.60 3.08 -13.82
CA ALA A 245 -0.51 2.10 -13.94
C ALA A 245 0.10 1.81 -12.57
N GLY A 246 0.30 2.84 -11.73
CA GLY A 246 0.81 2.70 -10.36
C GLY A 246 -0.09 1.86 -9.46
N SER A 247 -1.41 1.98 -9.59
CA SER A 247 -2.38 1.23 -8.78
C SER A 247 -2.32 -0.29 -8.98
N THR A 248 -1.61 -0.75 -10.02
CA THR A 248 -1.41 -2.18 -10.29
C THR A 248 -0.33 -2.85 -9.42
N PHE A 249 0.26 -2.15 -8.45
CA PHE A 249 1.31 -2.69 -7.56
C PHE A 249 0.90 -4.00 -6.87
N GLY A 250 -0.36 -4.15 -6.48
CA GLY A 250 -0.86 -5.40 -5.90
C GLY A 250 -0.87 -6.58 -6.89
N ALA A 251 -1.04 -6.29 -8.20
CA ALA A 251 -0.89 -7.32 -9.25
C ALA A 251 0.57 -7.79 -9.33
N VAL A 252 1.52 -6.86 -9.30
CA VAL A 252 2.95 -7.19 -9.26
C VAL A 252 3.28 -8.07 -8.05
N THR A 253 2.81 -7.69 -6.86
CA THR A 253 2.99 -8.49 -5.63
C THR A 253 2.40 -9.90 -5.78
N THR A 254 1.20 -10.01 -6.37
CA THR A 254 0.51 -11.30 -6.60
C THR A 254 1.26 -12.16 -7.62
N LEU A 255 1.74 -11.56 -8.71
CA LEU A 255 2.56 -12.25 -9.71
C LEU A 255 3.87 -12.77 -9.11
N LEU A 256 4.56 -11.93 -8.31
CA LEU A 256 5.75 -12.36 -7.59
C LEU A 256 5.46 -13.53 -6.63
N ALA A 257 4.31 -13.52 -5.96
CA ALA A 257 3.88 -14.64 -5.12
C ALA A 257 3.67 -15.92 -5.96
N ARG A 258 3.06 -15.81 -7.14
CA ARG A 258 2.83 -16.93 -8.04
C ARG A 258 4.13 -17.53 -8.55
N PHE A 259 5.05 -16.69 -9.03
CA PHE A 259 6.26 -17.17 -9.70
C PHE A 259 7.40 -17.50 -8.72
N VAL A 260 7.62 -16.67 -7.71
CA VAL A 260 8.74 -16.84 -6.77
C VAL A 260 8.37 -17.75 -5.60
N LEU A 261 7.20 -17.55 -4.99
CA LEU A 261 6.72 -18.40 -3.89
C LEU A 261 6.01 -19.66 -4.38
N ARG A 262 5.72 -19.75 -5.69
CA ARG A 262 4.96 -20.85 -6.30
C ARG A 262 3.61 -21.08 -5.62
N GLU A 263 2.97 -19.99 -5.15
CA GLU A 263 1.62 -20.08 -4.58
C GLU A 263 0.65 -20.64 -5.63
N ALA A 264 -0.13 -21.64 -5.26
CA ALA A 264 -1.13 -22.23 -6.15
C ALA A 264 -2.32 -21.26 -6.27
N ILE A 265 -2.52 -20.66 -7.45
CA ILE A 265 -3.65 -19.78 -7.74
C ILE A 265 -4.57 -20.49 -8.70
N GLY A 266 -5.79 -20.80 -8.25
CA GLY A 266 -6.80 -21.47 -9.07
C GLY A 266 -7.43 -20.54 -10.10
N GLY A 267 -8.05 -21.10 -11.15
CA GLY A 267 -8.66 -20.30 -12.24
C GLY A 267 -9.74 -19.32 -11.72
N VAL A 268 -10.58 -19.75 -10.78
CA VAL A 268 -11.61 -18.90 -10.16
C VAL A 268 -10.96 -17.73 -9.39
N GLN A 269 -9.88 -18.00 -8.67
CA GLN A 269 -9.14 -16.96 -7.94
C GLN A 269 -8.49 -15.96 -8.92
N TRP A 270 -7.96 -16.42 -10.06
CA TRP A 270 -7.46 -15.55 -11.11
C TRP A 270 -8.57 -14.64 -11.66
N GLY A 271 -9.78 -15.17 -11.88
CA GLY A 271 -10.93 -14.38 -12.27
C GLY A 271 -11.23 -13.26 -11.25
N GLY A 272 -11.23 -13.58 -9.96
CA GLY A 272 -11.39 -12.60 -8.87
C GLY A 272 -10.29 -11.54 -8.85
N ILE A 273 -9.03 -11.95 -8.99
CA ILE A 273 -7.86 -11.04 -9.05
C ILE A 273 -7.99 -10.07 -10.24
N LEU A 274 -8.34 -10.58 -11.42
CA LEU A 274 -8.52 -9.75 -12.61
C LEU A 274 -9.67 -8.75 -12.45
N LEU A 275 -10.80 -9.16 -11.82
CA LEU A 275 -11.90 -8.25 -11.51
C LEU A 275 -11.47 -7.14 -10.56
N VAL A 276 -10.69 -7.43 -9.51
CA VAL A 276 -10.16 -6.42 -8.60
C VAL A 276 -9.33 -5.41 -9.37
N PHE A 277 -8.34 -5.86 -10.15
CA PHE A 277 -7.44 -4.93 -10.82
C PHE A 277 -8.08 -4.17 -11.97
N ALA A 278 -9.01 -4.79 -12.71
CA ALA A 278 -9.79 -4.08 -13.73
C ALA A 278 -10.66 -2.98 -13.12
N GLY A 279 -11.38 -3.30 -12.04
CA GLY A 279 -12.19 -2.31 -11.32
C GLY A 279 -11.36 -1.19 -10.72
N VAL A 280 -10.23 -1.52 -10.07
CA VAL A 280 -9.28 -0.52 -9.52
C VAL A 280 -8.72 0.38 -10.61
N ALA A 281 -8.33 -0.18 -11.77
CA ALA A 281 -7.82 0.59 -12.90
C ALA A 281 -8.86 1.59 -13.42
N VAL A 282 -10.13 1.16 -13.54
CA VAL A 282 -11.23 2.07 -13.93
C VAL A 282 -11.42 3.15 -12.87
N LEU A 283 -11.44 2.82 -11.57
CA LEU A 283 -11.60 3.84 -10.52
C LEU A 283 -10.45 4.84 -10.54
N ALA A 284 -9.21 4.39 -10.67
CA ALA A 284 -8.04 5.27 -10.71
C ALA A 284 -8.00 6.18 -11.96
N ALA A 285 -8.66 5.79 -13.07
CA ALA A 285 -8.77 6.62 -14.27
C ALA A 285 -9.81 7.75 -14.14
N TYR A 286 -10.73 7.67 -13.18
CA TYR A 286 -11.87 8.59 -13.05
C TYR A 286 -11.96 9.26 -11.68
N THR A 287 -10.95 9.09 -10.81
CA THR A 287 -10.76 9.87 -9.56
C THR A 287 -9.77 10.98 -9.75
#